data_36158c3c6b434cfc98d649580f18c530
#
_entry.id   36158c3c6b434cfc98d649580f18c530
#
_cell.length_a   1.000
_cell.length_b   1.000
_cell.length_c   1.000
_cell.angle_alpha   90.00
_cell.angle_beta   90.00
_cell.angle_gamma   90.00
#
_symmetry.space_group_name_H-M   'P 1'
#
loop_
_entity.id
_entity.type
_entity.pdbx_description
1 polymer ?
#
loop_
_entity_poly.entity_id
_entity_poly.type
_entity_poly.pdbx_seq_one_letter_code
_entity_poly.pdbx_strand_id
1 'polypeptide(L)'
;MTTRSPWALEYARRPDEYVLGTAPSAFARMLRSLLVPGARVLELGCGEGRDSVFFASCGCDVTAVDVSAAGLRKAERLARRSGVEVRWVQGDAARYLPKDQFDFVYSCGAIHYVPRRLRAGLLARVKAATSPIGVHAHLVFTDRTIYVEQNERIDYFTAGELGRGYADWRVWWNGHGTITCDRDGRAHLHGVEELIARRPEA
;
A
#
# COMPACT_ATOMS: atom_id res chain seq x y z
N MET A 1 19.30 -1.02 14.58
CA MET A 1 19.41 -2.19 13.69
C MET A 1 18.18 -2.18 12.81
N THR A 2 18.28 -1.78 11.57
CA THR A 2 17.22 -1.88 10.56
C THR A 2 17.09 -3.36 10.22
N THR A 3 16.07 -4.01 10.75
CA THR A 3 15.66 -5.35 10.29
C THR A 3 15.36 -5.21 8.81
N ARG A 4 16.18 -5.84 7.95
CA ARG A 4 15.92 -5.85 6.50
C ARG A 4 14.54 -6.45 6.30
N SER A 5 13.64 -5.67 5.68
CA SER A 5 12.32 -6.17 5.32
C SER A 5 12.48 -7.46 4.52
N PRO A 6 11.72 -8.54 4.81
CA PRO A 6 11.74 -9.77 4.03
C PRO A 6 11.52 -9.52 2.54
N TRP A 7 10.62 -8.60 2.20
CA TRP A 7 10.37 -8.14 0.84
C TRP A 7 11.60 -7.51 0.16
N ALA A 8 12.38 -6.71 0.91
CA ALA A 8 13.60 -6.12 0.36
C ALA A 8 14.62 -7.20 -0.05
N LEU A 9 14.69 -8.30 0.72
CA LEU A 9 15.52 -9.46 0.37
C LEU A 9 14.94 -10.22 -0.84
N GLU A 10 13.64 -10.43 -0.87
CA GLU A 10 12.96 -11.15 -1.96
C GLU A 10 13.13 -10.42 -3.30
N TYR A 11 12.92 -9.10 -3.33
CA TYR A 11 13.13 -8.30 -4.53
C TYR A 11 14.58 -8.27 -4.99
N ALA A 12 15.54 -8.35 -4.08
CA ALA A 12 16.94 -8.39 -4.40
C ALA A 12 17.40 -9.76 -4.96
N ARG A 13 16.78 -10.85 -4.50
CA ARG A 13 17.08 -12.21 -4.98
C ARG A 13 16.62 -12.46 -6.41
N ARG A 14 15.61 -11.75 -6.88
CA ARG A 14 15.01 -11.90 -8.22
C ARG A 14 15.07 -10.58 -8.99
N PRO A 15 16.28 -10.13 -9.40
CA PRO A 15 16.46 -8.80 -9.96
C PRO A 15 15.71 -8.57 -11.27
N ASP A 16 15.47 -9.62 -12.05
CA ASP A 16 14.89 -9.54 -13.40
C ASP A 16 13.43 -10.00 -13.46
N GLU A 17 12.90 -10.56 -12.35
CA GLU A 17 11.52 -11.01 -12.24
C GLU A 17 10.71 -10.07 -11.37
N TYR A 18 9.41 -9.92 -11.65
CA TYR A 18 8.46 -9.23 -10.78
C TYR A 18 7.74 -10.26 -9.92
N VAL A 19 7.97 -10.22 -8.62
CA VAL A 19 7.47 -11.22 -7.66
C VAL A 19 5.95 -11.30 -7.63
N LEU A 20 5.28 -10.13 -7.76
CA LEU A 20 3.82 -10.04 -7.81
C LEU A 20 3.28 -9.76 -9.23
N GLY A 21 4.14 -9.93 -10.25
CA GLY A 21 3.83 -9.57 -11.62
C GLY A 21 3.76 -8.05 -11.84
N THR A 22 3.39 -7.64 -13.06
CA THR A 22 3.34 -6.22 -13.47
C THR A 22 1.91 -5.69 -13.61
N ALA A 23 0.91 -6.58 -13.59
CA ALA A 23 -0.49 -6.16 -13.61
C ALA A 23 -0.90 -5.55 -12.27
N PRO A 24 -1.73 -4.49 -12.27
CA PRO A 24 -2.22 -3.88 -11.05
C PRO A 24 -3.00 -4.89 -10.20
N SER A 25 -2.97 -4.71 -8.89
CA SER A 25 -3.73 -5.54 -7.96
C SER A 25 -5.24 -5.45 -8.25
N ALA A 26 -6.00 -6.46 -7.83
CA ALA A 26 -7.46 -6.41 -7.93
C ALA A 26 -8.03 -5.21 -7.17
N PHE A 27 -7.45 -4.90 -6.00
CA PHE A 27 -7.83 -3.77 -5.18
C PHE A 27 -7.58 -2.43 -5.90
N ALA A 28 -6.41 -2.23 -6.52
CA ALA A 28 -6.14 -1.03 -7.31
C ALA A 28 -7.10 -0.87 -8.49
N ARG A 29 -7.40 -1.95 -9.22
CA ARG A 29 -8.36 -1.92 -10.32
C ARG A 29 -9.77 -1.53 -9.89
N MET A 30 -10.23 -2.02 -8.75
CA MET A 30 -11.54 -1.67 -8.18
C MET A 30 -11.67 -0.16 -7.94
N LEU A 31 -10.58 0.52 -7.61
CA LEU A 31 -10.55 1.94 -7.30
C LEU A 31 -10.50 2.85 -8.54
N ARG A 32 -10.44 2.28 -9.77
CA ARG A 32 -10.28 3.04 -11.02
C ARG A 32 -11.28 4.20 -11.17
N SER A 33 -12.52 4.00 -10.76
CA SER A 33 -13.58 5.02 -10.88
C SER A 33 -13.44 6.18 -9.88
N LEU A 34 -12.60 6.03 -8.87
CA LEU A 34 -12.30 7.08 -7.88
C LEU A 34 -11.09 7.93 -8.28
N LEU A 35 -10.34 7.51 -9.31
CA LEU A 35 -9.14 8.21 -9.76
C LEU A 35 -9.52 9.32 -10.74
N VAL A 36 -9.07 10.52 -10.44
CA VAL A 36 -9.26 11.70 -11.30
C VAL A 36 -7.90 12.07 -11.90
N PRO A 37 -7.79 12.28 -13.23
CA PRO A 37 -6.54 12.77 -13.83
C PRO A 37 -6.05 14.05 -13.14
N GLY A 38 -4.74 14.11 -12.86
CA GLY A 38 -4.11 15.19 -12.09
C GLY A 38 -4.23 15.04 -10.57
N ALA A 39 -4.97 14.04 -10.05
CA ALA A 39 -5.01 13.78 -8.62
C ALA A 39 -3.64 13.35 -8.09
N ARG A 40 -3.25 13.92 -6.95
CA ARG A 40 -2.00 13.57 -6.26
C ARG A 40 -2.22 12.33 -5.42
N VAL A 41 -1.50 11.28 -5.75
CA VAL A 41 -1.60 9.96 -5.09
C VAL A 41 -0.36 9.70 -4.25
N LEU A 42 -0.55 9.26 -3.01
CA LEU A 42 0.51 8.70 -2.17
C LEU A 42 0.30 7.20 -2.04
N GLU A 43 1.25 6.40 -2.49
CA GLU A 43 1.27 4.96 -2.23
C GLU A 43 2.30 4.61 -1.16
N LEU A 44 1.86 3.90 -0.11
CA LEU A 44 2.70 3.42 0.97
C LEU A 44 2.99 1.93 0.81
N GLY A 45 4.29 1.58 0.67
CA GLY A 45 4.74 0.22 0.44
C GLY A 45 4.48 -0.24 -1.00
N CYS A 46 4.95 0.54 -1.97
CA CYS A 46 4.70 0.29 -3.40
C CYS A 46 5.42 -0.93 -3.97
N GLY A 47 6.42 -1.49 -3.28
CA GLY A 47 7.20 -2.64 -3.72
C GLY A 47 7.84 -2.43 -5.10
N GLU A 48 7.41 -3.25 -6.06
CA GLU A 48 7.88 -3.23 -7.46
C GLU A 48 7.05 -2.29 -8.36
N GLY A 49 6.12 -1.50 -7.79
CA GLY A 49 5.46 -0.36 -8.42
C GLY A 49 4.28 -0.68 -9.33
N ARG A 50 3.72 -1.90 -9.31
CA ARG A 50 2.62 -2.30 -10.20
C ARG A 50 1.37 -1.41 -10.07
N ASP A 51 1.00 -1.04 -8.84
CA ASP A 51 -0.18 -0.21 -8.57
C ASP A 51 0.15 1.28 -8.79
N SER A 52 1.37 1.74 -8.42
CA SER A 52 1.85 3.11 -8.72
C SER A 52 1.82 3.41 -10.23
N VAL A 53 2.34 2.48 -11.05
CA VAL A 53 2.35 2.61 -12.51
C VAL A 53 0.92 2.63 -13.07
N PHE A 54 0.04 1.82 -12.52
CA PHE A 54 -1.38 1.84 -12.90
C PHE A 54 -2.03 3.20 -12.58
N PHE A 55 -1.82 3.76 -11.39
CA PHE A 55 -2.35 5.08 -11.04
C PHE A 55 -1.79 6.18 -11.94
N ALA A 56 -0.49 6.16 -12.21
CA ALA A 56 0.13 7.09 -13.15
C ALA A 56 -0.43 6.94 -14.58
N SER A 57 -0.68 5.71 -15.03
CA SER A 57 -1.33 5.43 -16.33
C SER A 57 -2.80 5.92 -16.39
N CYS A 58 -3.42 6.13 -15.22
CA CYS A 58 -4.73 6.78 -15.11
C CYS A 58 -4.64 8.32 -15.10
N GLY A 59 -3.44 8.89 -15.28
CA GLY A 59 -3.20 10.33 -15.32
C GLY A 59 -2.98 10.97 -13.96
N CYS A 60 -2.76 10.18 -12.89
CA CYS A 60 -2.48 10.71 -11.55
C CYS A 60 -1.00 11.11 -11.40
N ASP A 61 -0.74 12.11 -10.53
CA ASP A 61 0.60 12.47 -10.04
C ASP A 61 0.93 11.59 -8.81
N VAL A 62 1.80 10.60 -9.01
CA VAL A 62 2.03 9.56 -8.01
C VAL A 62 3.35 9.76 -7.27
N THR A 63 3.28 9.75 -5.94
CA THR A 63 4.44 9.59 -5.05
C THR A 63 4.35 8.21 -4.39
N ALA A 64 5.36 7.38 -4.60
CA ALA A 64 5.39 6.00 -4.15
C ALA A 64 6.56 5.75 -3.19
N VAL A 65 6.25 5.22 -2.01
CA VAL A 65 7.22 5.02 -0.91
C VAL A 65 7.43 3.54 -0.67
N ASP A 66 8.68 3.09 -0.63
CA ASP A 66 9.05 1.74 -0.20
C ASP A 66 10.43 1.71 0.46
N VAL A 67 10.66 0.77 1.38
CA VAL A 67 11.96 0.58 2.04
C VAL A 67 12.99 -0.08 1.12
N SER A 68 12.53 -0.82 0.12
CA SER A 68 13.35 -1.66 -0.75
C SER A 68 13.91 -0.88 -1.95
N ALA A 69 15.20 -0.55 -1.90
CA ALA A 69 15.88 -0.01 -3.07
C ALA A 69 15.81 -0.96 -4.29
N ALA A 70 15.80 -2.28 -4.07
CA ALA A 70 15.67 -3.26 -5.15
C ALA A 70 14.26 -3.22 -5.78
N GLY A 71 13.22 -3.13 -4.95
CA GLY A 71 11.84 -2.95 -5.42
C GLY A 71 11.70 -1.66 -6.25
N LEU A 72 12.19 -0.53 -5.72
CA LEU A 72 12.11 0.77 -6.40
C LEU A 72 12.84 0.78 -7.74
N ARG A 73 14.01 0.14 -7.86
CA ARG A 73 14.68 0.01 -9.18
C ARG A 73 13.84 -0.76 -10.21
N LYS A 74 13.10 -1.79 -9.78
CA LYS A 74 12.18 -2.52 -10.65
C LYS A 74 10.96 -1.65 -11.00
N ALA A 75 10.42 -0.94 -10.02
CA ALA A 75 9.31 -0.01 -10.19
C ALA A 75 9.65 1.08 -11.23
N GLU A 76 10.85 1.67 -11.17
CA GLU A 76 11.33 2.61 -12.18
C GLU A 76 11.41 1.99 -13.59
N ARG A 77 11.91 0.74 -13.69
CA ARG A 77 11.94 0.05 -14.99
C ARG A 77 10.54 -0.18 -15.55
N LEU A 78 9.59 -0.55 -14.67
CA LEU A 78 8.19 -0.75 -15.05
C LEU A 78 7.57 0.57 -15.55
N ALA A 79 7.75 1.67 -14.81
CA ALA A 79 7.25 2.99 -15.20
C ALA A 79 7.80 3.43 -16.56
N ARG A 80 9.11 3.31 -16.79
CA ARG A 80 9.74 3.61 -18.09
C ARG A 80 9.16 2.78 -19.23
N ARG A 81 8.93 1.48 -19.03
CA ARG A 81 8.31 0.60 -20.04
C ARG A 81 6.86 0.98 -20.33
N SER A 82 6.17 1.52 -19.36
CA SER A 82 4.77 1.96 -19.47
C SER A 82 4.63 3.40 -19.95
N GLY A 83 5.74 4.14 -20.13
CA GLY A 83 5.73 5.53 -20.58
C GLY A 83 5.12 6.50 -19.56
N VAL A 84 5.24 6.21 -18.26
CA VAL A 84 4.70 7.06 -17.19
C VAL A 84 5.79 7.49 -16.20
N GLU A 85 5.54 8.60 -15.52
CA GLU A 85 6.41 9.12 -14.46
C GLU A 85 5.79 8.89 -13.08
N VAL A 86 6.63 8.53 -12.11
CA VAL A 86 6.29 8.35 -10.71
C VAL A 86 7.43 8.88 -9.84
N ARG A 87 7.11 9.60 -8.79
CA ARG A 87 8.10 10.04 -7.79
C ARG A 87 8.37 8.90 -6.80
N TRP A 88 9.50 8.24 -6.99
CA TRP A 88 9.94 7.14 -6.12
C TRP A 88 10.68 7.68 -4.90
N VAL A 89 10.30 7.20 -3.71
CA VAL A 89 10.89 7.59 -2.42
C VAL A 89 11.33 6.35 -1.66
N GLN A 90 12.64 6.21 -1.44
CA GLN A 90 13.11 5.17 -0.54
C GLN A 90 12.91 5.61 0.90
N GLY A 91 12.02 4.93 1.63
CA GLY A 91 11.68 5.29 2.99
C GLY A 91 10.81 4.25 3.70
N ASP A 92 10.83 4.32 5.03
CA ASP A 92 9.96 3.53 5.89
C ASP A 92 8.59 4.22 6.02
N ALA A 93 7.52 3.57 5.54
CA ALA A 93 6.16 4.09 5.64
C ALA A 93 5.78 4.48 7.09
N ALA A 94 6.27 3.70 8.08
CA ALA A 94 6.02 3.99 9.49
C ALA A 94 6.59 5.35 9.95
N ARG A 95 7.57 5.89 9.23
CA ARG A 95 8.30 7.12 9.57
C ARG A 95 8.20 8.20 8.49
N TYR A 96 7.63 7.86 7.36
CA TYR A 96 7.48 8.81 6.25
C TYR A 96 6.69 10.04 6.69
N LEU A 97 7.22 11.21 6.35
CA LEU A 97 6.60 12.50 6.59
C LEU A 97 6.22 13.11 5.24
N PRO A 98 4.93 13.07 4.87
CA PRO A 98 4.47 13.71 3.65
C PRO A 98 4.78 15.22 3.70
N LYS A 99 5.36 15.76 2.62
CA LYS A 99 5.63 17.20 2.48
C LYS A 99 4.54 17.93 1.70
N ASP A 100 3.81 17.18 0.90
CA ASP A 100 2.73 17.67 0.03
C ASP A 100 1.39 17.20 0.58
N GLN A 101 0.31 17.76 0.08
CA GLN A 101 -1.04 17.24 0.29
C GLN A 101 -1.40 16.27 -0.83
N PHE A 102 -2.17 15.24 -0.50
CA PHE A 102 -2.58 14.19 -1.40
C PHE A 102 -4.10 14.10 -1.48
N ASP A 103 -4.60 13.86 -2.69
CA ASP A 103 -6.02 13.71 -2.96
C ASP A 103 -6.45 12.24 -2.77
N PHE A 104 -5.47 11.32 -2.89
CA PHE A 104 -5.67 9.90 -2.71
C PHE A 104 -4.47 9.26 -1.97
N VAL A 105 -4.73 8.54 -0.89
CA VAL A 105 -3.70 7.78 -0.15
C VAL A 105 -4.03 6.30 -0.23
N TYR A 106 -3.07 5.51 -0.67
CA TYR A 106 -3.25 4.09 -0.97
C TYR A 106 -2.20 3.22 -0.29
N SER A 107 -2.62 2.02 0.12
CA SER A 107 -1.70 0.92 0.45
C SER A 107 -2.38 -0.43 0.23
N CYS A 108 -1.66 -1.38 -0.35
CA CYS A 108 -2.13 -2.73 -0.57
C CYS A 108 -1.11 -3.74 -0.05
N GLY A 109 -1.47 -4.50 0.98
CA GLY A 109 -0.59 -5.53 1.52
C GLY A 109 0.71 -5.00 2.17
N ALA A 110 0.73 -3.77 2.67
CA ALA A 110 1.97 -3.12 3.12
C ALA A 110 1.94 -2.66 4.59
N ILE A 111 0.93 -1.94 5.02
CA ILE A 111 0.96 -1.28 6.34
C ILE A 111 0.78 -2.25 7.53
N HIS A 112 0.45 -3.51 7.30
CA HIS A 112 0.47 -4.54 8.34
C HIS A 112 1.91 -4.95 8.75
N TYR A 113 2.94 -4.57 7.96
CA TYR A 113 4.33 -4.67 8.39
C TYR A 113 4.77 -3.52 9.33
N VAL A 114 3.94 -2.47 9.44
CA VAL A 114 4.19 -1.40 10.40
C VAL A 114 3.86 -1.89 11.81
N PRO A 115 4.81 -1.80 12.76
CA PRO A 115 4.56 -2.18 14.15
C PRO A 115 3.30 -1.51 14.71
N ARG A 116 2.46 -2.28 15.40
CA ARG A 116 1.16 -1.83 15.91
C ARG A 116 1.22 -0.50 16.64
N ARG A 117 2.26 -0.31 17.49
CA ARG A 117 2.48 0.93 18.24
C ARG A 117 2.74 2.17 17.38
N LEU A 118 3.07 2.01 16.09
CA LEU A 118 3.36 3.10 15.17
C LEU A 118 2.19 3.41 14.21
N ARG A 119 1.18 2.54 14.13
CA ARG A 119 0.08 2.67 13.15
C ARG A 119 -0.76 3.91 13.37
N ALA A 120 -1.14 4.21 14.61
CA ALA A 120 -1.91 5.41 14.92
C ALA A 120 -1.17 6.69 14.47
N GLY A 121 0.14 6.76 14.72
CA GLY A 121 0.96 7.87 14.26
C GLY A 121 1.10 7.93 12.74
N LEU A 122 1.20 6.79 12.04
CA LEU A 122 1.18 6.72 10.58
C LEU A 122 -0.15 7.29 10.06
N LEU A 123 -1.29 6.75 10.52
CA LEU A 123 -2.61 7.18 10.07
C LEU A 123 -2.84 8.67 10.33
N ALA A 124 -2.44 9.18 11.50
CA ALA A 124 -2.56 10.60 11.81
C ALA A 124 -1.78 11.48 10.82
N ARG A 125 -0.54 11.09 10.48
CA ARG A 125 0.29 11.85 9.52
C ARG A 125 -0.29 11.87 8.12
N VAL A 126 -0.73 10.70 7.59
CA VAL A 126 -1.29 10.67 6.25
C VAL A 126 -2.65 11.36 6.18
N LYS A 127 -3.47 11.27 7.22
CA LYS A 127 -4.72 12.04 7.34
C LYS A 127 -4.46 13.56 7.34
N ALA A 128 -3.44 14.02 8.08
CA ALA A 128 -3.06 15.45 8.11
C ALA A 128 -2.59 15.95 6.73
N ALA A 129 -1.93 15.07 5.95
CA ALA A 129 -1.46 15.38 4.60
C ALA A 129 -2.51 15.12 3.50
N THR A 130 -3.76 14.88 3.86
CA THR A 130 -4.83 14.65 2.88
C THR A 130 -5.56 15.93 2.57
N SER A 131 -5.80 16.20 1.30
CA SER A 131 -6.59 17.34 0.82
C SER A 131 -8.02 17.30 1.37
N PRO A 132 -8.73 18.42 1.45
CA PRO A 132 -10.18 18.41 1.70
C PRO A 132 -10.86 17.43 0.75
N ILE A 133 -11.82 16.64 1.26
CA ILE A 133 -12.53 15.59 0.52
C ILE A 133 -11.66 14.46 -0.06
N GLY A 134 -10.36 14.43 0.25
CA GLY A 134 -9.46 13.38 -0.21
C GLY A 134 -9.85 11.99 0.32
N VAL A 135 -9.39 10.95 -0.36
CA VAL A 135 -9.80 9.55 -0.13
C VAL A 135 -8.62 8.70 0.29
N HIS A 136 -8.82 7.84 1.26
CA HIS A 136 -7.89 6.76 1.61
C HIS A 136 -8.45 5.41 1.20
N ALA A 137 -7.60 4.55 0.67
CA ALA A 137 -7.92 3.16 0.37
C ALA A 137 -6.80 2.24 0.84
N HIS A 138 -7.12 1.31 1.73
CA HIS A 138 -6.14 0.41 2.33
C HIS A 138 -6.62 -1.03 2.32
N LEU A 139 -5.72 -1.96 1.98
CA LEU A 139 -5.89 -3.39 2.18
C LEU A 139 -4.82 -3.87 3.16
N VAL A 140 -5.24 -4.51 4.25
CA VAL A 140 -4.35 -5.05 5.29
C VAL A 140 -4.64 -6.51 5.56
N PHE A 141 -3.63 -7.23 6.05
CA PHE A 141 -3.81 -8.57 6.58
C PHE A 141 -4.28 -8.52 8.03
N THR A 142 -5.22 -9.40 8.36
CA THR A 142 -5.85 -9.47 9.69
C THR A 142 -5.53 -10.78 10.40
N ASP A 143 -5.73 -10.80 11.72
CA ASP A 143 -5.54 -11.96 12.59
C ASP A 143 -6.62 -13.04 12.44
N ARG A 144 -7.56 -12.89 11.49
CA ARG A 144 -8.56 -13.95 11.18
C ARG A 144 -7.93 -15.22 10.64
N THR A 145 -6.85 -15.08 9.86
CA THR A 145 -6.01 -16.19 9.40
C THR A 145 -4.56 -15.80 9.58
N ILE A 146 -3.85 -16.53 10.42
CA ILE A 146 -2.44 -16.31 10.68
C ILE A 146 -1.66 -17.37 9.90
N TYR A 147 -0.90 -16.91 8.91
CA TYR A 147 0.05 -17.72 8.18
C TYR A 147 1.40 -17.03 8.15
N VAL A 148 2.41 -17.68 8.68
CA VAL A 148 3.77 -17.13 8.74
C VAL A 148 4.53 -17.57 7.50
N GLU A 149 4.62 -16.70 6.50
CA GLU A 149 5.46 -16.90 5.34
C GLU A 149 6.93 -16.68 5.68
N GLN A 150 7.80 -17.62 5.30
CA GLN A 150 9.26 -17.46 5.35
C GLN A 150 9.80 -16.89 6.69
N ASN A 151 9.15 -17.22 7.81
CA ASN A 151 9.45 -16.68 9.15
C ASN A 151 9.29 -15.15 9.26
N GLU A 152 8.46 -14.54 8.44
CA GLU A 152 8.13 -13.13 8.55
C GLU A 152 7.40 -12.82 9.85
N ARG A 153 7.83 -11.78 10.54
CA ARG A 153 7.09 -11.25 11.68
C ARG A 153 6.15 -10.15 11.21
N ILE A 154 4.87 -10.48 11.10
CA ILE A 154 3.81 -9.54 10.77
C ILE A 154 3.06 -9.20 12.05
N ASP A 155 2.87 -7.91 12.30
CA ASP A 155 1.90 -7.43 13.28
C ASP A 155 0.53 -7.36 12.58
N TYR A 156 -0.21 -8.47 12.53
CA TYR A 156 -1.55 -8.51 11.91
C TYR A 156 -2.46 -7.44 12.52
N PHE A 157 -3.33 -6.86 11.69
CA PHE A 157 -4.42 -6.05 12.20
C PHE A 157 -5.45 -6.95 12.90
N THR A 158 -5.96 -6.54 14.06
CA THR A 158 -7.16 -7.19 14.59
C THR A 158 -8.35 -6.84 13.72
N ALA A 159 -9.27 -7.77 13.53
CA ALA A 159 -10.45 -7.53 12.71
C ALA A 159 -11.18 -6.22 13.13
N GLY A 160 -11.42 -5.34 12.16
CA GLY A 160 -12.01 -4.02 12.37
C GLY A 160 -11.05 -2.96 12.96
N GLU A 161 -9.76 -3.26 13.17
CA GLU A 161 -8.79 -2.26 13.67
C GLU A 161 -8.62 -1.12 12.67
N LEU A 162 -8.56 -1.44 11.38
CA LEU A 162 -8.42 -0.43 10.33
C LEU A 162 -9.65 0.49 10.30
N GLY A 163 -10.86 -0.07 10.30
CA GLY A 163 -12.10 0.70 10.33
C GLY A 163 -12.20 1.61 11.55
N ARG A 164 -11.81 1.13 12.75
CA ARG A 164 -11.74 1.98 13.95
C ARG A 164 -10.76 3.12 13.81
N GLY A 165 -9.66 2.93 13.09
CA GLY A 165 -8.69 3.98 12.77
C GLY A 165 -9.27 5.12 11.91
N TYR A 166 -10.43 4.90 11.29
CA TYR A 166 -11.14 5.85 10.43
C TYR A 166 -12.53 6.24 10.95
N ALA A 167 -12.81 6.05 12.24
CA ALA A 167 -14.11 6.37 12.85
C ALA A 167 -14.48 7.87 12.72
N ASP A 168 -13.49 8.74 12.56
CA ASP A 168 -13.63 10.20 12.34
C ASP A 168 -13.80 10.59 10.86
N TRP A 169 -13.81 9.60 9.95
CA TRP A 169 -13.93 9.79 8.50
C TRP A 169 -15.25 9.19 7.98
N ARG A 170 -15.68 9.63 6.79
CA ARG A 170 -16.80 9.01 6.11
C ARG A 170 -16.36 7.70 5.45
N VAL A 171 -16.60 6.58 6.09
CA VAL A 171 -16.31 5.26 5.55
C VAL A 171 -17.31 4.94 4.44
N TRP A 172 -16.82 4.74 3.22
CA TRP A 172 -17.62 4.33 2.07
C TRP A 172 -17.66 2.81 1.93
N TRP A 173 -16.58 2.15 2.30
CA TRP A 173 -16.44 0.71 2.26
C TRP A 173 -15.56 0.22 3.41
N ASN A 174 -15.98 -0.82 4.07
CA ASN A 174 -15.17 -1.60 5.00
C ASN A 174 -15.52 -3.08 4.82
N GLY A 175 -14.76 -3.75 3.94
CA GLY A 175 -14.94 -5.15 3.59
C GLY A 175 -13.98 -6.06 4.36
N HIS A 176 -14.45 -7.27 4.63
CA HIS A 176 -13.64 -8.32 5.22
C HIS A 176 -13.73 -9.57 4.35
N GLY A 177 -12.59 -10.23 4.14
CA GLY A 177 -12.55 -11.40 3.29
C GLY A 177 -11.31 -12.24 3.51
N THR A 178 -11.05 -13.11 2.56
CA THR A 178 -9.82 -13.89 2.46
C THR A 178 -9.25 -13.79 1.06
N ILE A 179 -7.93 -13.77 0.95
CA ILE A 179 -7.21 -13.92 -0.32
C ILE A 179 -6.37 -15.18 -0.27
N THR A 180 -6.31 -15.89 -1.38
CA THR A 180 -5.41 -17.04 -1.55
C THR A 180 -4.03 -16.52 -1.94
N CYS A 181 -2.99 -17.09 -1.34
CA CYS A 181 -1.60 -16.88 -1.66
C CYS A 181 -0.90 -18.23 -1.80
N ASP A 182 0.03 -18.34 -2.74
CA ASP A 182 0.88 -19.51 -2.97
C ASP A 182 2.35 -19.11 -3.18
N ARG A 183 2.69 -17.90 -2.85
CA ARG A 183 3.99 -17.28 -3.13
C ARG A 183 5.18 -18.04 -2.56
N ASP A 184 5.01 -18.69 -1.42
CA ASP A 184 6.04 -19.53 -0.78
C ASP A 184 6.02 -21.00 -1.25
N GLY A 185 5.24 -21.28 -2.31
CA GLY A 185 5.06 -22.62 -2.87
C GLY A 185 4.02 -23.48 -2.12
N ARG A 186 3.31 -22.89 -1.15
CA ARG A 186 2.21 -23.55 -0.41
C ARG A 186 0.96 -22.70 -0.49
N ALA A 187 -0.11 -23.24 -1.03
CA ALA A 187 -1.39 -22.53 -1.05
C ALA A 187 -1.90 -22.31 0.38
N HIS A 188 -2.17 -21.07 0.73
CA HIS A 188 -2.68 -20.65 2.03
C HIS A 188 -3.60 -19.43 1.90
N LEU A 189 -4.30 -19.08 2.97
CA LEU A 189 -5.23 -17.97 3.01
C LEU A 189 -4.71 -16.87 3.93
N HIS A 190 -4.85 -15.61 3.49
CA HIS A 190 -4.75 -14.44 4.35
C HIS A 190 -6.13 -13.85 4.60
N GLY A 191 -6.49 -13.65 5.87
CA GLY A 191 -7.62 -12.80 6.23
C GLY A 191 -7.28 -11.35 5.90
N VAL A 192 -8.19 -10.64 5.25
CA VAL A 192 -7.98 -9.24 4.85
C VAL A 192 -9.10 -8.34 5.36
N GLU A 193 -8.75 -7.09 5.59
CA GLU A 193 -9.67 -5.97 5.77
C GLU A 193 -9.34 -4.92 4.69
N GLU A 194 -10.36 -4.52 3.94
CA GLU A 194 -10.31 -3.46 2.94
C GLU A 194 -11.09 -2.26 3.45
N LEU A 195 -10.52 -1.09 3.32
CA LEU A 195 -11.17 0.17 3.71
C LEU A 195 -11.09 1.18 2.57
N ILE A 196 -12.21 1.85 2.31
CA ILE A 196 -12.24 3.09 1.54
C ILE A 196 -12.95 4.15 2.39
N ALA A 197 -12.25 5.23 2.70
CA ALA A 197 -12.78 6.30 3.53
C ALA A 197 -12.45 7.68 2.94
N ARG A 198 -13.40 8.58 3.00
CA ARG A 198 -13.26 9.97 2.55
C ARG A 198 -13.11 10.91 3.73
N ARG A 199 -12.20 11.87 3.62
CA ARG A 199 -12.08 12.96 4.58
C ARG A 199 -13.40 13.75 4.63
N PRO A 200 -13.98 14.01 5.82
CA PRO A 200 -15.18 14.83 5.93
C PRO A 200 -14.91 16.24 5.42
N GLU A 201 -15.96 16.89 4.95
CA GLU A 201 -15.95 18.31 4.69
C GLU A 201 -15.82 19.05 6.05
N ALA A 202 -15.02 20.10 6.09
CA ALA A 202 -14.82 20.89 7.29
C ALA A 202 -16.09 21.70 7.64
#